data_3492f52dcce81466d86a324acbb5487a
#
_entry.id   3492f52dcce81466d86a324acbb5487a
#
_cell.length_a   1.000
_cell.length_b   1.000
_cell.length_c   1.000
_cell.angle_alpha   90.00
_cell.angle_beta   90.00
_cell.angle_gamma   90.00
#
_symmetry.space_group_name_H-M   'P 1'
#
loop_
_entity.id
_entity.type
_entity.pdbx_description
1 polymer ?
#
loop_
_entity_poly.entity_id
_entity_poly.type
_entity_poly.pdbx_seq_one_letter_code
_entity_poly.pdbx_strand_id
1 'polypeptide(L)'
;MPDEIRRSTLSRRFVLGAGVALAAPAVLTRRAFAAETCVVGTWGGDYARLLRENIDDPILKPEGVSVVQDVGDEIPRYTKLVAQKVLPHSTDDIACFGAINGYRANAAGLVLDLTEKEVPNMKYIVPELRMPGFIPHIYSAQVILYNPNTVTAPPKSFGDLLDPKWKGKIGLQNASMQWLMAAASLYTTGTTTDFDKAKEYMLKLHANNPRLYPQTDDFAGGFKSGEIDVGVIWQARDVMWSNAGVPLKAMYPTEGAILYISGMSMPKNAPNKEAAYKYMNALLEPAAQQGFAANMGYTPTVSNAPLSGKVGEELALPTPRPKLVPADYKALSEATPELNDWWLKNFQHS
;
A
#
# COMPACT_ATOMS: atom_id res chain seq x y z
N MET A 1 88.19 8.01 -34.35
CA MET A 1 89.28 7.04 -34.06
C MET A 1 88.70 6.16 -33.01
N PRO A 2 89.00 4.89 -33.19
CA PRO A 2 88.06 3.79 -33.01
C PRO A 2 88.38 3.00 -31.74
N ASP A 3 87.61 2.04 -31.37
CA ASP A 3 87.90 0.65 -31.21
C ASP A 3 86.86 0.05 -30.19
N GLU A 4 86.36 -0.94 -30.38
CA GLU A 4 86.41 -2.32 -30.90
C GLU A 4 85.64 -3.23 -29.90
N ILE A 5 84.73 -3.84 -30.47
CA ILE A 5 84.26 -5.21 -30.33
C ILE A 5 84.99 -6.09 -29.33
N ARG A 6 84.22 -6.77 -28.43
CA ARG A 6 84.41 -8.20 -28.19
C ARG A 6 83.11 -8.88 -27.85
N ARG A 7 82.68 -9.73 -28.79
CA ARG A 7 81.77 -10.83 -28.56
C ARG A 7 82.47 -11.90 -27.76
N SER A 8 81.80 -12.47 -26.73
CA SER A 8 82.11 -13.81 -26.26
C SER A 8 80.85 -14.62 -26.07
N THR A 9 80.77 -15.60 -26.95
CA THR A 9 79.85 -16.75 -26.87
C THR A 9 80.33 -17.71 -25.78
N LEU A 10 79.42 -18.08 -24.88
CA LEU A 10 79.53 -19.32 -24.08
C LEU A 10 78.13 -19.86 -23.84
N SER A 11 77.81 -20.89 -24.58
CA SER A 11 77.84 -22.32 -24.30
C SER A 11 76.73 -22.74 -23.33
N ARG A 12 75.84 -23.51 -23.99
CA ARG A 12 74.83 -24.37 -23.32
C ARG A 12 75.56 -25.39 -22.44
N ARG A 13 75.11 -25.56 -21.22
CA ARG A 13 74.86 -26.82 -20.54
C ARG A 13 74.89 -26.67 -19.02
N PHE A 14 73.99 -27.45 -18.37
CA PHE A 14 73.85 -27.71 -16.92
C PHE A 14 73.02 -26.65 -16.16
N VAL A 15 71.99 -26.96 -15.37
CA VAL A 15 71.56 -28.23 -14.73
C VAL A 15 70.23 -28.01 -14.05
N LEU A 16 69.41 -28.98 -14.11
CA LEU A 16 68.53 -29.56 -13.07
C LEU A 16 68.35 -28.82 -11.74
N GLY A 17 67.07 -28.58 -11.40
CA GLY A 17 66.62 -28.95 -10.07
C GLY A 17 66.38 -27.80 -9.08
N ALA A 18 65.25 -27.19 -9.14
CA ALA A 18 64.48 -26.82 -7.93
C ALA A 18 63.06 -26.49 -8.37
N GLY A 19 62.15 -27.41 -8.10
CA GLY A 19 60.71 -27.16 -8.26
C GLY A 19 60.26 -26.15 -7.22
N VAL A 20 60.07 -24.91 -7.64
CA VAL A 20 59.30 -23.94 -6.89
C VAL A 20 57.86 -24.11 -7.34
N ALA A 21 57.08 -24.84 -6.53
CA ALA A 21 55.63 -24.83 -6.62
C ALA A 21 55.16 -23.40 -6.37
N LEU A 22 54.87 -22.68 -7.44
CA LEU A 22 54.08 -21.45 -7.39
C LEU A 22 52.66 -21.85 -6.98
N ALA A 23 52.42 -21.78 -5.65
CA ALA A 23 51.06 -21.73 -5.14
C ALA A 23 50.46 -20.43 -5.68
N ALA A 24 49.76 -20.53 -6.81
CA ALA A 24 48.88 -19.47 -7.26
C ALA A 24 47.86 -19.21 -6.13
N PRO A 25 47.75 -18.00 -5.62
CA PRO A 25 46.65 -17.72 -4.72
C PRO A 25 45.38 -17.99 -5.52
N ALA A 26 44.56 -18.94 -5.04
CA ALA A 26 43.20 -19.09 -5.50
C ALA A 26 42.49 -17.77 -5.10
N VAL A 27 42.50 -16.81 -6.02
CA VAL A 27 41.62 -15.65 -5.92
C VAL A 27 40.21 -16.23 -6.08
N LEU A 28 39.60 -16.53 -4.96
CA LEU A 28 38.18 -16.69 -4.85
C LEU A 28 37.57 -15.33 -5.30
N THR A 29 37.43 -15.16 -6.60
CA THR A 29 36.54 -14.14 -7.14
C THR A 29 35.15 -14.50 -6.62
N ARG A 30 34.79 -13.92 -5.47
CA ARG A 30 33.37 -13.71 -5.19
C ARG A 30 32.86 -13.02 -6.46
N ARG A 31 32.17 -13.77 -7.31
CA ARG A 31 31.31 -13.15 -8.33
C ARG A 31 30.47 -12.19 -7.53
N ALA A 32 30.74 -10.90 -7.63
CA ALA A 32 29.79 -9.88 -7.28
C ALA A 32 28.61 -10.16 -8.22
N PHE A 33 27.60 -10.85 -7.72
CA PHE A 33 26.33 -10.89 -8.41
C PHE A 33 25.94 -9.44 -8.53
N ALA A 34 25.80 -8.98 -9.76
CA ALA A 34 25.16 -7.68 -9.99
C ALA A 34 23.84 -7.72 -9.20
N ALA A 35 23.63 -6.72 -8.33
CA ALA A 35 22.41 -6.69 -7.54
C ALA A 35 21.22 -6.73 -8.49
N GLU A 36 20.31 -7.68 -8.27
CA GLU A 36 19.05 -7.72 -9.00
C GLU A 36 18.29 -6.42 -8.69
N THR A 37 17.77 -5.75 -9.68
CA THR A 37 17.01 -4.51 -9.48
C THR A 37 15.52 -4.83 -9.44
N CYS A 38 14.78 -4.23 -8.50
CA CYS A 38 13.33 -4.25 -8.45
C CYS A 38 12.80 -2.81 -8.43
N VAL A 39 12.03 -2.43 -9.45
CA VAL A 39 11.38 -1.12 -9.53
C VAL A 39 9.97 -1.22 -9.00
N VAL A 40 9.68 -0.49 -7.92
CA VAL A 40 8.40 -0.51 -7.21
C VAL A 40 7.69 0.82 -7.35
N GLY A 41 6.64 0.86 -8.16
CA GLY A 41 5.73 1.99 -8.24
C GLY A 41 4.93 2.10 -6.93
N THR A 42 5.13 3.17 -6.14
CA THR A 42 4.56 3.29 -4.80
C THR A 42 4.10 4.71 -4.48
N TRP A 43 3.33 4.86 -3.40
CA TRP A 43 3.05 6.18 -2.82
C TRP A 43 4.27 6.73 -2.11
N GLY A 44 4.34 8.05 -1.98
CA GLY A 44 5.39 8.76 -1.25
C GLY A 44 5.17 8.79 0.27
N GLY A 45 5.90 9.70 0.92
CA GLY A 45 5.78 9.98 2.34
C GLY A 45 6.11 8.78 3.24
N ASP A 46 5.32 8.59 4.27
CA ASP A 46 5.52 7.53 5.25
C ASP A 46 5.43 6.13 4.63
N TYR A 47 4.58 5.92 3.64
CA TYR A 47 4.45 4.61 3.01
C TYR A 47 5.76 4.18 2.33
N ALA A 48 6.36 5.06 1.50
CA ALA A 48 7.65 4.81 0.85
C ALA A 48 8.79 4.63 1.86
N ARG A 49 8.82 5.46 2.90
CA ARG A 49 9.81 5.36 3.98
C ARG A 49 9.72 4.01 4.68
N LEU A 50 8.52 3.57 5.05
CA LEU A 50 8.30 2.31 5.77
C LEU A 50 8.55 1.08 4.88
N LEU A 51 8.29 1.14 3.57
CA LEU A 51 8.74 0.09 2.65
C LEU A 51 10.26 -0.06 2.74
N ARG A 52 10.99 1.06 2.71
CA ARG A 52 12.45 1.03 2.82
C ARG A 52 12.93 0.48 4.16
N GLU A 53 12.36 0.96 5.26
CA GLU A 53 12.78 0.60 6.61
C GLU A 53 12.44 -0.84 7.01
N ASN A 54 11.34 -1.41 6.48
CA ASN A 54 10.84 -2.72 6.90
C ASN A 54 11.03 -3.82 5.85
N ILE A 55 11.29 -3.47 4.58
CA ILE A 55 11.37 -4.43 3.48
C ILE A 55 12.66 -4.25 2.69
N ASP A 56 12.89 -3.07 2.08
CA ASP A 56 13.96 -2.87 1.11
C ASP A 56 15.34 -3.08 1.75
N ASP A 57 15.63 -2.38 2.85
CA ASP A 57 16.92 -2.42 3.51
C ASP A 57 17.14 -3.67 4.39
N PRO A 58 16.19 -4.10 5.26
CA PRO A 58 16.44 -5.20 6.17
C PRO A 58 16.28 -6.59 5.53
N ILE A 59 15.43 -6.75 4.52
CA ILE A 59 15.12 -8.06 3.92
C ILE A 59 15.78 -8.20 2.54
N LEU A 60 15.50 -7.29 1.62
CA LEU A 60 15.86 -7.46 0.21
C LEU A 60 17.32 -7.13 -0.09
N LYS A 61 17.87 -6.10 0.52
CA LYS A 61 19.28 -5.73 0.32
C LYS A 61 20.26 -6.83 0.74
N PRO A 62 20.09 -7.53 1.89
CA PRO A 62 20.89 -8.69 2.23
C PRO A 62 20.77 -9.85 1.24
N GLU A 63 19.61 -9.99 0.55
CA GLU A 63 19.38 -10.97 -0.50
C GLU A 63 19.95 -10.57 -1.88
N GLY A 64 20.62 -9.43 -1.96
CA GLY A 64 21.22 -8.91 -3.19
C GLY A 64 20.23 -8.22 -4.13
N VAL A 65 19.05 -7.83 -3.64
CA VAL A 65 18.06 -7.06 -4.41
C VAL A 65 18.21 -5.57 -4.10
N SER A 66 18.40 -4.77 -5.14
CA SER A 66 18.40 -3.29 -5.07
C SER A 66 17.02 -2.76 -5.44
N VAL A 67 16.34 -2.11 -4.51
CA VAL A 67 15.01 -1.57 -4.75
C VAL A 67 15.07 -0.11 -5.19
N VAL A 68 14.38 0.21 -6.28
CA VAL A 68 14.14 1.58 -6.76
C VAL A 68 12.65 1.89 -6.58
N GLN A 69 12.34 2.86 -5.73
CA GLN A 69 10.96 3.30 -5.53
C GLN A 69 10.60 4.38 -6.56
N ASP A 70 9.65 4.07 -7.48
CA ASP A 70 9.01 5.04 -8.38
C ASP A 70 7.81 5.65 -7.66
N VAL A 71 8.06 6.79 -7.02
CA VAL A 71 7.08 7.46 -6.16
C VAL A 71 6.12 8.30 -6.98
N GLY A 72 4.82 8.10 -6.79
CA GLY A 72 3.77 8.86 -7.46
C GLY A 72 2.36 8.44 -7.03
N ASP A 73 1.37 9.11 -7.59
CA ASP A 73 -0.03 8.83 -7.32
C ASP A 73 -0.53 7.56 -8.05
N GLU A 74 -1.57 6.97 -7.50
CA GLU A 74 -2.14 5.71 -7.95
C GLU A 74 -2.74 5.80 -9.38
N ILE A 75 -3.46 6.86 -9.70
CA ILE A 75 -4.14 6.99 -11.00
C ILE A 75 -3.15 7.14 -12.16
N PRO A 76 -2.12 8.02 -12.08
CA PRO A 76 -1.04 8.05 -13.07
C PRO A 76 -0.34 6.70 -13.22
N ARG A 77 -0.08 5.97 -12.11
CA ARG A 77 0.53 4.64 -12.13
C ARG A 77 -0.34 3.62 -12.86
N TYR A 78 -1.65 3.60 -12.61
CA TYR A 78 -2.58 2.75 -13.33
C TYR A 78 -2.59 3.09 -14.83
N THR A 79 -2.64 4.38 -15.19
CA THR A 79 -2.60 4.85 -16.57
C THR A 79 -1.32 4.41 -17.28
N LYS A 80 -0.17 4.54 -16.59
CA LYS A 80 1.14 4.06 -17.05
C LYS A 80 1.12 2.55 -17.33
N LEU A 81 0.58 1.76 -16.40
CA LEU A 81 0.45 0.31 -16.57
C LEU A 81 -0.40 -0.05 -17.81
N VAL A 82 -1.53 0.63 -18.02
CA VAL A 82 -2.38 0.45 -19.20
C VAL A 82 -1.64 0.78 -20.50
N ALA A 83 -0.92 1.91 -20.53
CA ALA A 83 -0.17 2.34 -21.71
C ALA A 83 0.97 1.38 -22.06
N GLN A 84 1.62 0.81 -21.06
CA GLN A 84 2.78 -0.06 -21.22
C GLN A 84 2.43 -1.52 -21.56
N LYS A 85 1.16 -1.92 -21.55
CA LYS A 85 0.75 -3.32 -21.83
C LYS A 85 1.21 -3.85 -23.18
N VAL A 86 1.44 -2.97 -24.15
CA VAL A 86 1.88 -3.32 -25.51
C VAL A 86 3.38 -3.27 -25.69
N LEU A 87 4.14 -2.83 -24.67
CA LEU A 87 5.59 -2.77 -24.70
C LEU A 87 6.20 -4.14 -24.33
N PRO A 88 7.41 -4.44 -24.79
CA PRO A 88 8.12 -5.66 -24.37
C PRO A 88 8.32 -5.73 -22.84
N HIS A 89 8.56 -4.59 -22.20
CA HIS A 89 8.76 -4.47 -20.77
C HIS A 89 8.04 -3.25 -20.21
N SER A 90 7.48 -3.40 -19.00
CA SER A 90 7.04 -2.28 -18.17
C SER A 90 8.26 -1.56 -17.55
N THR A 91 8.06 -0.34 -17.09
CA THR A 91 9.10 0.40 -16.34
C THR A 91 9.15 -0.02 -14.89
N ASP A 92 8.02 -0.49 -14.35
CA ASP A 92 7.92 -0.97 -12.98
C ASP A 92 7.81 -2.50 -12.98
N ASP A 93 8.44 -3.13 -12.00
CA ASP A 93 8.29 -4.56 -11.74
C ASP A 93 7.07 -4.83 -10.87
N ILE A 94 6.72 -3.86 -10.02
CA ILE A 94 5.61 -3.92 -9.08
C ILE A 94 4.87 -2.58 -9.09
N ALA A 95 3.54 -2.63 -8.98
CA ALA A 95 2.69 -1.46 -8.90
C ALA A 95 1.78 -1.54 -7.66
N CYS A 96 1.89 -0.56 -6.75
CA CYS A 96 1.01 -0.42 -5.59
C CYS A 96 -0.33 0.17 -5.99
N PHE A 97 -1.42 -0.46 -5.51
CA PHE A 97 -2.80 -0.05 -5.76
C PHE A 97 -3.67 -0.22 -4.51
N GLY A 98 -4.72 0.58 -4.40
CA GLY A 98 -5.92 0.21 -3.66
C GLY A 98 -6.64 -0.95 -4.36
N ALA A 99 -7.44 -1.70 -3.61
CA ALA A 99 -8.09 -2.91 -4.11
C ALA A 99 -8.95 -2.70 -5.36
N ILE A 100 -9.58 -1.52 -5.53
CA ILE A 100 -10.38 -1.20 -6.72
C ILE A 100 -9.50 -1.20 -7.98
N ASN A 101 -8.36 -0.52 -7.96
CA ASN A 101 -7.47 -0.49 -9.13
C ASN A 101 -6.67 -1.78 -9.28
N GLY A 102 -6.38 -2.50 -8.19
CA GLY A 102 -5.87 -3.87 -8.25
C GLY A 102 -6.84 -4.81 -8.98
N TYR A 103 -8.13 -4.76 -8.62
CA TYR A 103 -9.18 -5.48 -9.34
C TYR A 103 -9.24 -5.09 -10.83
N ARG A 104 -9.24 -3.79 -11.13
CA ARG A 104 -9.27 -3.28 -12.53
C ARG A 104 -8.08 -3.76 -13.35
N ALA A 105 -6.88 -3.73 -12.75
CA ALA A 105 -5.67 -4.19 -13.42
C ALA A 105 -5.73 -5.68 -13.74
N ASN A 106 -6.25 -6.49 -12.83
CA ASN A 106 -6.44 -7.92 -13.06
C ASN A 106 -7.53 -8.20 -14.10
N ALA A 107 -8.71 -7.57 -13.98
CA ALA A 107 -9.81 -7.72 -14.92
C ALA A 107 -9.44 -7.30 -16.35
N ALA A 108 -8.57 -6.30 -16.50
CA ALA A 108 -8.03 -5.87 -17.79
C ALA A 108 -6.88 -6.75 -18.31
N GLY A 109 -6.49 -7.79 -17.56
CA GLY A 109 -5.43 -8.73 -17.93
C GLY A 109 -4.04 -8.10 -17.97
N LEU A 110 -3.78 -7.07 -17.13
CA LEU A 110 -2.52 -6.31 -17.12
C LEU A 110 -1.47 -6.91 -16.19
N VAL A 111 -1.89 -7.68 -15.20
CA VAL A 111 -1.05 -8.21 -14.12
C VAL A 111 -1.03 -9.73 -14.10
N LEU A 112 -0.02 -10.29 -13.45
CA LEU A 112 0.12 -11.72 -13.23
C LEU A 112 -0.73 -12.16 -12.05
N ASP A 113 -1.34 -13.33 -12.16
CA ASP A 113 -1.94 -14.04 -11.04
C ASP A 113 -0.86 -14.94 -10.42
N LEU A 114 -0.33 -14.49 -9.27
CA LEU A 114 0.75 -15.18 -8.56
C LEU A 114 0.20 -16.26 -7.65
N THR A 115 1.01 -17.29 -7.43
CA THR A 115 0.68 -18.41 -6.56
C THR A 115 1.71 -18.58 -5.43
N GLU A 116 1.44 -19.49 -4.51
CA GLU A 116 2.37 -19.82 -3.44
C GLU A 116 3.70 -20.40 -3.94
N LYS A 117 3.78 -20.79 -5.22
CA LYS A 117 5.03 -21.24 -5.86
C LYS A 117 5.99 -20.07 -6.06
N GLU A 118 5.49 -18.95 -6.55
CA GLU A 118 6.28 -17.73 -6.77
C GLU A 118 6.43 -16.93 -5.48
N VAL A 119 5.38 -16.90 -4.63
CA VAL A 119 5.31 -16.10 -3.40
C VAL A 119 4.86 -16.99 -2.23
N PRO A 120 5.77 -17.74 -1.59
CA PRO A 120 5.44 -18.74 -0.57
C PRO A 120 4.64 -18.22 0.63
N ASN A 121 4.81 -16.96 1.00
CA ASN A 121 4.11 -16.33 2.13
C ASN A 121 2.62 -16.05 1.84
N MET A 122 2.16 -16.19 0.58
CA MET A 122 0.73 -16.07 0.26
C MET A 122 -0.15 -17.04 1.04
N LYS A 123 0.38 -18.18 1.47
CA LYS A 123 -0.34 -19.15 2.32
C LYS A 123 -0.85 -18.55 3.63
N TYR A 124 -0.21 -17.50 4.12
CA TYR A 124 -0.58 -16.83 5.36
C TYR A 124 -1.56 -15.66 5.15
N ILE A 125 -1.83 -15.27 3.90
CA ILE A 125 -2.80 -14.19 3.64
C ILE A 125 -4.16 -14.59 4.20
N VAL A 126 -4.75 -13.68 4.99
CA VAL A 126 -6.10 -13.83 5.54
C VAL A 126 -7.07 -14.09 4.37
N PRO A 127 -7.86 -15.19 4.40
CA PRO A 127 -8.64 -15.62 3.23
C PRO A 127 -9.55 -14.55 2.64
N GLU A 128 -10.17 -13.73 3.49
CA GLU A 128 -11.10 -12.67 3.10
C GLU A 128 -10.44 -11.51 2.35
N LEU A 129 -9.10 -11.42 2.39
CA LEU A 129 -8.31 -10.38 1.72
C LEU A 129 -7.72 -10.85 0.40
N ARG A 130 -7.86 -12.13 0.04
CA ARG A 130 -7.29 -12.69 -1.19
C ARG A 130 -8.03 -12.19 -2.42
N MET A 131 -7.26 -11.73 -3.40
CA MET A 131 -7.75 -11.26 -4.68
C MET A 131 -6.84 -11.75 -5.80
N PRO A 132 -7.39 -12.18 -6.96
CA PRO A 132 -6.57 -12.54 -8.12
C PRO A 132 -5.70 -11.38 -8.61
N GLY A 133 -4.44 -11.65 -8.95
CA GLY A 133 -3.50 -10.65 -9.47
C GLY A 133 -3.10 -9.54 -8.50
N PHE A 134 -3.35 -9.73 -7.18
CA PHE A 134 -3.12 -8.71 -6.17
C PHE A 134 -2.66 -9.32 -4.85
N ILE A 135 -1.53 -8.86 -4.34
CA ILE A 135 -1.00 -9.22 -3.02
C ILE A 135 -1.39 -8.14 -2.01
N PRO A 136 -2.31 -8.40 -1.08
CA PRO A 136 -2.71 -7.43 -0.08
C PRO A 136 -1.55 -7.17 0.89
N HIS A 137 -1.25 -5.89 1.15
CA HIS A 137 -0.16 -5.49 2.04
C HIS A 137 -0.66 -4.93 3.37
N ILE A 138 -1.66 -4.05 3.31
CA ILE A 138 -2.26 -3.40 4.46
C ILE A 138 -3.77 -3.42 4.32
N TYR A 139 -4.48 -3.52 5.45
CA TYR A 139 -5.92 -3.28 5.44
C TYR A 139 -6.38 -2.48 6.67
N SER A 140 -7.53 -1.87 6.53
CA SER A 140 -8.22 -1.10 7.57
C SER A 140 -9.73 -1.14 7.30
N ALA A 141 -10.49 -0.42 8.10
CA ALA A 141 -11.92 -0.24 7.89
C ALA A 141 -12.28 1.24 7.81
N GLN A 142 -13.24 1.60 6.98
CA GLN A 142 -13.82 2.95 6.97
C GLN A 142 -14.74 3.10 8.17
N VAL A 143 -14.41 4.05 9.04
CA VAL A 143 -15.09 4.30 10.31
C VAL A 143 -15.45 5.76 10.44
N ILE A 144 -16.19 6.11 11.48
CA ILE A 144 -16.42 7.49 11.89
C ILE A 144 -15.40 7.82 12.96
N LEU A 145 -14.47 8.74 12.68
CA LEU A 145 -13.58 9.32 13.68
C LEU A 145 -14.29 10.49 14.36
N TYR A 146 -14.05 10.69 15.64
CA TYR A 146 -14.58 11.82 16.38
C TYR A 146 -13.59 12.33 17.42
N ASN A 147 -13.69 13.62 17.74
CA ASN A 147 -12.92 14.23 18.81
C ASN A 147 -13.63 14.02 20.17
N PRO A 148 -13.11 13.20 21.08
CA PRO A 148 -13.77 12.90 22.36
C PRO A 148 -13.82 14.10 23.31
N ASN A 149 -13.04 15.16 23.07
CA ASN A 149 -13.08 16.38 23.90
C ASN A 149 -14.27 17.29 23.58
N THR A 150 -14.79 17.20 22.35
CA THR A 150 -15.93 18.04 21.90
C THR A 150 -17.20 17.20 21.69
N VAL A 151 -17.08 15.90 21.45
CA VAL A 151 -18.19 15.01 21.13
C VAL A 151 -18.44 14.02 22.27
N THR A 152 -19.42 14.32 23.12
CA THR A 152 -19.81 13.44 24.23
C THR A 152 -20.73 12.29 23.82
N ALA A 153 -21.48 12.45 22.71
CA ALA A 153 -22.37 11.45 22.13
C ALA A 153 -21.98 11.23 20.65
N PRO A 154 -21.00 10.33 20.37
CA PRO A 154 -20.52 10.10 19.00
C PRO A 154 -21.59 9.46 18.13
N PRO A 155 -21.57 9.74 16.80
CA PRO A 155 -22.43 9.07 15.83
C PRO A 155 -22.13 7.58 15.79
N LYS A 156 -23.16 6.74 15.81
CA LYS A 156 -23.05 5.27 15.80
C LYS A 156 -23.36 4.65 14.43
N SER A 157 -23.85 5.46 13.51
CA SER A 157 -24.28 5.09 12.16
C SER A 157 -23.91 6.19 11.19
N PHE A 158 -23.73 5.84 9.92
CA PHE A 158 -23.64 6.89 8.88
C PHE A 158 -24.92 7.74 8.83
N GLY A 159 -26.08 7.17 9.21
CA GLY A 159 -27.32 7.92 9.33
C GLY A 159 -27.26 9.05 10.36
N ASP A 160 -26.53 8.88 11.45
CA ASP A 160 -26.41 9.91 12.49
C ASP A 160 -25.65 11.16 12.00
N LEU A 161 -24.86 11.04 10.93
CA LEU A 161 -24.17 12.16 10.30
C LEU A 161 -25.14 13.13 9.57
N LEU A 162 -26.37 12.71 9.32
CA LEU A 162 -27.41 13.54 8.74
C LEU A 162 -28.05 14.52 9.77
N ASP A 163 -27.78 14.33 11.07
CA ASP A 163 -28.29 15.23 12.12
C ASP A 163 -27.73 16.66 11.89
N PRO A 164 -28.57 17.71 11.85
CA PRO A 164 -28.16 19.09 11.68
C PRO A 164 -27.17 19.62 12.73
N LYS A 165 -27.03 18.95 13.89
CA LYS A 165 -26.01 19.30 14.90
C LYS A 165 -24.59 19.23 14.36
N TRP A 166 -24.35 18.41 13.30
CA TRP A 166 -23.05 18.26 12.66
C TRP A 166 -22.78 19.29 11.56
N LYS A 167 -23.64 20.28 11.35
CA LYS A 167 -23.49 21.26 10.28
C LYS A 167 -22.15 22.00 10.37
N GLY A 168 -21.32 21.87 9.30
CA GLY A 168 -19.99 22.45 9.21
C GLY A 168 -18.94 21.75 10.07
N LYS A 169 -19.26 20.60 10.68
CA LYS A 169 -18.40 19.85 11.61
C LYS A 169 -18.02 18.45 11.11
N ILE A 170 -18.40 18.10 9.89
CA ILE A 170 -18.08 16.80 9.27
C ILE A 170 -16.89 16.98 8.33
N GLY A 171 -15.88 16.12 8.46
CA GLY A 171 -14.78 15.99 7.51
C GLY A 171 -14.95 14.78 6.60
N LEU A 172 -14.66 14.94 5.31
CA LEU A 172 -14.60 13.87 4.32
C LEU A 172 -13.33 14.00 3.50
N GLN A 173 -12.73 12.88 3.12
CA GLN A 173 -11.58 12.89 2.21
C GLN A 173 -12.07 12.73 0.77
N ASN A 174 -11.71 13.68 -0.09
CA ASN A 174 -12.13 13.67 -1.49
C ASN A 174 -11.69 12.41 -2.25
N ALA A 175 -10.45 11.96 -2.04
CA ALA A 175 -9.91 10.74 -2.63
C ALA A 175 -10.61 9.45 -2.20
N SER A 176 -11.47 9.51 -1.15
CA SER A 176 -12.21 8.35 -0.64
C SER A 176 -13.63 8.24 -1.19
N MET A 177 -13.99 9.00 -2.23
CA MET A 177 -15.36 9.09 -2.75
C MET A 177 -16.00 7.73 -3.02
N GLN A 178 -15.32 6.81 -3.68
CA GLN A 178 -15.86 5.48 -3.98
C GLN A 178 -16.24 4.70 -2.71
N TRP A 179 -15.40 4.81 -1.67
CA TRP A 179 -15.63 4.18 -0.37
C TRP A 179 -16.78 4.85 0.39
N LEU A 180 -16.92 6.18 0.29
CA LEU A 180 -18.05 6.92 0.85
C LEU A 180 -19.36 6.50 0.17
N MET A 181 -19.35 6.31 -1.15
CA MET A 181 -20.51 5.83 -1.90
C MET A 181 -20.90 4.40 -1.49
N ALA A 182 -19.93 3.51 -1.31
CA ALA A 182 -20.18 2.15 -0.80
C ALA A 182 -20.76 2.16 0.62
N ALA A 183 -20.24 3.02 1.51
CA ALA A 183 -20.76 3.18 2.86
C ALA A 183 -22.17 3.77 2.89
N ALA A 184 -22.45 4.76 2.06
CA ALA A 184 -23.78 5.35 1.90
C ALA A 184 -24.81 4.33 1.36
N SER A 185 -24.41 3.51 0.40
CA SER A 185 -25.22 2.39 -0.11
C SER A 185 -25.48 1.38 1.00
N LEU A 186 -24.45 0.98 1.76
CA LEU A 186 -24.59 0.03 2.85
C LEU A 186 -25.58 0.51 3.91
N TYR A 187 -25.49 1.80 4.29
CA TYR A 187 -26.42 2.40 5.23
C TYR A 187 -27.86 2.42 4.70
N THR A 188 -28.06 2.78 3.42
CA THR A 188 -29.40 3.02 2.87
C THR A 188 -30.13 1.74 2.47
N THR A 189 -29.39 0.70 2.02
CA THR A 189 -29.98 -0.49 1.42
C THR A 189 -29.48 -1.82 2.00
N GLY A 190 -28.44 -1.77 2.84
CA GLY A 190 -27.76 -2.97 3.36
C GLY A 190 -26.81 -3.64 2.36
N THR A 191 -26.61 -3.05 1.15
CA THR A 191 -25.66 -3.50 0.13
C THR A 191 -24.62 -2.42 -0.15
N THR A 192 -23.53 -2.75 -0.86
CA THR A 192 -22.48 -1.77 -1.20
C THR A 192 -22.57 -1.27 -2.66
N THR A 193 -23.66 -1.55 -3.36
CA THR A 193 -23.76 -1.41 -4.83
C THR A 193 -24.91 -0.55 -5.33
N ASP A 194 -25.81 -0.11 -4.44
CA ASP A 194 -26.90 0.79 -4.82
C ASP A 194 -26.44 2.24 -4.81
N PHE A 195 -25.80 2.65 -5.89
CA PHE A 195 -25.21 3.99 -5.98
C PHE A 195 -26.26 5.11 -6.15
N ASP A 196 -27.47 4.82 -6.59
CA ASP A 196 -28.52 5.83 -6.66
C ASP A 196 -28.98 6.21 -5.24
N LYS A 197 -29.18 5.22 -4.38
CA LYS A 197 -29.48 5.48 -2.95
C LYS A 197 -28.30 6.12 -2.23
N ALA A 198 -27.07 5.77 -2.61
CA ALA A 198 -25.87 6.43 -2.08
C ALA A 198 -25.83 7.92 -2.47
N LYS A 199 -26.14 8.26 -3.72
CA LYS A 199 -26.22 9.66 -4.20
C LYS A 199 -27.28 10.44 -3.42
N GLU A 200 -28.48 9.85 -3.21
CA GLU A 200 -29.54 10.48 -2.39
C GLU A 200 -29.06 10.77 -0.95
N TYR A 201 -28.35 9.82 -0.34
CA TYR A 201 -27.77 9.99 0.98
C TYR A 201 -26.72 11.14 0.98
N MET A 202 -25.79 11.12 0.02
CA MET A 202 -24.75 12.12 -0.08
C MET A 202 -25.31 13.56 -0.25
N LEU A 203 -26.39 13.73 -1.03
CA LEU A 203 -27.07 15.01 -1.14
C LEU A 203 -27.69 15.48 0.19
N LYS A 204 -28.24 14.55 0.99
CA LYS A 204 -28.71 14.86 2.35
C LYS A 204 -27.56 15.25 3.26
N LEU A 205 -26.43 14.53 3.19
CA LEU A 205 -25.24 14.85 3.96
C LEU A 205 -24.63 16.20 3.58
N HIS A 206 -24.71 16.57 2.30
CA HIS A 206 -24.26 17.86 1.79
C HIS A 206 -24.99 19.06 2.45
N ALA A 207 -26.25 18.88 2.87
CA ALA A 207 -26.97 19.90 3.61
C ALA A 207 -26.32 20.28 4.96
N ASN A 208 -25.51 19.39 5.52
CA ASN A 208 -24.66 19.62 6.69
C ASN A 208 -23.33 20.32 6.36
N ASN A 209 -23.12 20.77 5.12
CA ASN A 209 -21.92 21.50 4.69
C ASN A 209 -20.62 20.81 5.14
N PRO A 210 -20.36 19.54 4.76
CA PRO A 210 -19.14 18.84 5.14
C PRO A 210 -17.91 19.51 4.52
N ARG A 211 -16.77 19.42 5.22
CA ARG A 211 -15.48 19.88 4.72
C ARG A 211 -14.85 18.77 3.89
N LEU A 212 -14.48 19.07 2.64
CA LEU A 212 -13.75 18.17 1.76
C LEU A 212 -12.26 18.45 1.83
N TYR A 213 -11.50 17.46 2.28
CA TYR A 213 -10.05 17.55 2.36
C TYR A 213 -9.41 16.85 1.17
N PRO A 214 -8.55 17.54 0.39
CA PRO A 214 -7.85 16.93 -0.74
C PRO A 214 -6.79 15.93 -0.26
N GLN A 215 -6.08 16.26 0.82
CA GLN A 215 -4.99 15.45 1.36
C GLN A 215 -5.33 14.94 2.77
N THR A 216 -4.71 13.81 3.12
CA THR A 216 -4.90 13.16 4.43
C THR A 216 -4.38 14.03 5.58
N ASP A 217 -3.27 14.74 5.38
CA ASP A 217 -2.67 15.59 6.41
C ASP A 217 -3.52 16.83 6.70
N ASP A 218 -4.17 17.39 5.66
CA ASP A 218 -5.12 18.50 5.82
C ASP A 218 -6.32 18.05 6.67
N PHE A 219 -6.77 16.82 6.50
CA PHE A 219 -7.86 16.26 7.28
C PHE A 219 -7.49 16.14 8.77
N ALA A 220 -6.28 15.68 9.09
CA ALA A 220 -5.77 15.69 10.47
C ALA A 220 -5.72 17.11 11.04
N GLY A 221 -5.32 18.08 10.22
CA GLY A 221 -5.31 19.50 10.56
C GLY A 221 -6.68 20.03 10.95
N GLY A 222 -7.73 19.61 10.24
CA GLY A 222 -9.13 19.96 10.55
C GLY A 222 -9.58 19.50 11.94
N PHE A 223 -9.23 18.30 12.35
CA PHE A 223 -9.47 17.83 13.72
C PHE A 223 -8.65 18.60 14.76
N LYS A 224 -7.36 18.82 14.48
CA LYS A 224 -6.44 19.51 15.39
C LYS A 224 -6.84 20.96 15.64
N SER A 225 -7.36 21.64 14.63
CA SER A 225 -7.82 23.03 14.72
C SER A 225 -9.22 23.16 15.34
N GLY A 226 -9.99 22.06 15.45
CA GLY A 226 -11.40 22.09 15.84
C GLY A 226 -12.33 22.59 14.72
N GLU A 227 -11.85 22.64 13.47
CA GLU A 227 -12.70 22.93 12.32
C GLU A 227 -13.78 21.87 12.15
N ILE A 228 -13.42 20.60 12.36
CA ILE A 228 -14.32 19.44 12.33
C ILE A 228 -14.31 18.71 13.68
N ASP A 229 -15.41 18.09 14.01
CA ASP A 229 -15.59 17.29 15.22
C ASP A 229 -15.77 15.80 14.91
N VAL A 230 -16.24 15.47 13.72
CA VAL A 230 -16.43 14.10 13.21
C VAL A 230 -15.91 13.98 11.77
N GLY A 231 -15.54 12.78 11.35
CA GLY A 231 -15.09 12.57 9.98
C GLY A 231 -15.12 11.10 9.57
N VAL A 232 -15.25 10.83 8.27
CA VAL A 232 -15.29 9.46 7.73
C VAL A 232 -13.98 9.15 7.01
N ILE A 233 -13.20 8.23 7.58
CA ILE A 233 -11.90 7.82 7.03
C ILE A 233 -11.49 6.45 7.61
N TRP A 234 -10.29 5.97 7.28
CA TRP A 234 -9.74 4.70 7.74
C TRP A 234 -9.42 4.69 9.24
N GLN A 235 -9.78 3.61 9.94
CA GLN A 235 -9.45 3.40 11.36
C GLN A 235 -7.94 3.54 11.63
N ALA A 236 -7.09 3.17 10.70
CA ALA A 236 -5.63 3.37 10.79
C ALA A 236 -5.25 4.83 11.12
N ARG A 237 -6.08 5.82 10.74
CA ARG A 237 -5.86 7.24 11.05
C ARG A 237 -6.15 7.59 12.50
N ASP A 238 -7.06 6.87 13.16
CA ASP A 238 -7.23 7.00 14.61
C ASP A 238 -5.91 6.73 15.33
N VAL A 239 -5.29 5.56 15.06
CA VAL A 239 -4.02 5.18 15.69
C VAL A 239 -2.91 6.18 15.35
N MET A 240 -2.72 6.46 14.06
CA MET A 240 -1.62 7.30 13.59
C MET A 240 -1.73 8.74 14.13
N TRP A 241 -2.90 9.35 14.05
CA TRP A 241 -3.06 10.75 14.45
C TRP A 241 -3.19 10.91 15.97
N SER A 242 -3.80 9.95 16.68
CA SER A 242 -3.82 9.96 18.15
C SER A 242 -2.39 9.84 18.72
N ASN A 243 -1.53 9.01 18.12
CA ASN A 243 -0.11 8.94 18.48
C ASN A 243 0.65 10.25 18.16
N ALA A 244 0.18 11.04 17.19
CA ALA A 244 0.68 12.37 16.88
C ALA A 244 0.01 13.50 17.72
N GLY A 245 -0.79 13.14 18.72
CA GLY A 245 -1.40 14.09 19.68
C GLY A 245 -2.70 14.72 19.22
N VAL A 246 -3.34 14.21 18.16
CA VAL A 246 -4.71 14.63 17.78
C VAL A 246 -5.70 13.83 18.61
N PRO A 247 -6.61 14.45 19.39
CA PRO A 247 -7.55 13.72 20.23
C PRO A 247 -8.65 13.08 19.38
N LEU A 248 -8.51 11.78 19.08
CA LEU A 248 -9.43 11.03 18.23
C LEU A 248 -9.84 9.70 18.86
N LYS A 249 -10.99 9.23 18.46
CA LYS A 249 -11.47 7.86 18.65
C LYS A 249 -12.24 7.39 17.43
N ALA A 250 -12.11 6.10 17.13
CA ALA A 250 -12.86 5.44 16.07
C ALA A 250 -14.21 4.91 16.59
N MET A 251 -15.27 5.11 15.82
CA MET A 251 -16.58 4.49 15.98
C MET A 251 -16.90 3.65 14.75
N TYR A 252 -17.06 2.35 14.94
CA TYR A 252 -17.49 1.44 13.89
C TYR A 252 -19.00 1.58 13.66
N PRO A 253 -19.45 1.89 12.44
CA PRO A 253 -20.88 2.05 12.17
C PRO A 253 -21.67 0.76 12.41
N THR A 254 -22.90 0.87 12.93
CA THR A 254 -23.75 -0.27 13.27
C THR A 254 -24.16 -1.11 12.06
N GLU A 255 -24.31 -0.51 10.89
CA GLU A 255 -24.56 -1.17 9.59
C GLU A 255 -23.36 -1.96 9.09
N GLY A 256 -22.18 -1.63 9.55
CA GLY A 256 -20.91 -2.22 9.18
C GLY A 256 -19.90 -1.19 8.68
N ALA A 257 -18.63 -1.52 8.81
CA ALA A 257 -17.51 -0.72 8.33
C ALA A 257 -16.97 -1.31 7.02
N ILE A 258 -16.84 -0.48 5.97
CA ILE A 258 -16.32 -0.94 4.68
C ILE A 258 -14.83 -1.25 4.82
N LEU A 259 -14.41 -2.44 4.36
CA LEU A 259 -13.00 -2.83 4.33
C LEU A 259 -12.24 -1.98 3.30
N TYR A 260 -11.13 -1.41 3.71
CA TYR A 260 -10.11 -0.82 2.86
C TYR A 260 -8.93 -1.76 2.77
N ILE A 261 -8.53 -2.12 1.56
CA ILE A 261 -7.37 -2.96 1.30
C ILE A 261 -6.47 -2.23 0.30
N SER A 262 -5.19 -2.20 0.59
CA SER A 262 -4.15 -1.74 -0.32
C SER A 262 -3.07 -2.81 -0.44
N GLY A 263 -2.45 -2.88 -1.61
CA GLY A 263 -1.47 -3.93 -1.89
C GLY A 263 -0.75 -3.69 -3.20
N MET A 264 -0.23 -4.77 -3.77
CA MET A 264 0.66 -4.69 -4.92
C MET A 264 0.26 -5.69 -5.99
N SER A 265 0.43 -5.30 -7.23
CA SER A 265 0.27 -6.13 -8.42
C SER A 265 1.54 -6.15 -9.24
N MET A 266 1.81 -7.26 -9.92
CA MET A 266 2.96 -7.43 -10.79
C MET A 266 2.55 -7.32 -12.25
N PRO A 267 3.06 -6.35 -13.04
CA PRO A 267 2.80 -6.27 -14.48
C PRO A 267 3.19 -7.56 -15.20
N LYS A 268 2.38 -7.99 -16.19
CA LYS A 268 2.70 -9.20 -16.97
C LYS A 268 4.04 -9.15 -17.68
N ASN A 269 4.45 -7.97 -18.10
CA ASN A 269 5.69 -7.68 -18.80
C ASN A 269 6.77 -7.06 -17.89
N ALA A 270 6.69 -7.29 -16.57
CA ALA A 270 7.74 -6.88 -15.63
C ALA A 270 9.09 -7.45 -16.05
N PRO A 271 10.15 -6.61 -16.16
CA PRO A 271 11.45 -7.06 -16.63
C PRO A 271 12.20 -7.93 -15.60
N ASN A 272 12.06 -7.64 -14.31
CA ASN A 272 12.84 -8.27 -13.24
C ASN A 272 11.96 -9.16 -12.35
N LYS A 273 11.38 -10.22 -12.92
CA LYS A 273 10.36 -11.05 -12.25
C LYS A 273 10.86 -11.72 -10.98
N GLU A 274 12.10 -12.24 -10.97
CA GLU A 274 12.67 -12.92 -9.80
C GLU A 274 12.81 -11.94 -8.62
N ALA A 275 13.31 -10.74 -8.87
CA ALA A 275 13.40 -9.69 -7.86
C ALA A 275 12.00 -9.27 -7.36
N ALA A 276 11.01 -9.19 -8.26
CA ALA A 276 9.63 -8.88 -7.91
C ALA A 276 8.98 -9.98 -7.05
N TYR A 277 9.24 -11.28 -7.33
CA TYR A 277 8.77 -12.37 -6.48
C TYR A 277 9.36 -12.29 -5.07
N LYS A 278 10.66 -12.04 -4.95
CA LYS A 278 11.31 -11.81 -3.64
C LYS A 278 10.66 -10.65 -2.90
N TYR A 279 10.43 -9.53 -3.60
CA TYR A 279 9.78 -8.36 -3.01
C TYR A 279 8.37 -8.67 -2.49
N MET A 280 7.54 -9.31 -3.33
CA MET A 280 6.18 -9.70 -2.96
C MET A 280 6.15 -10.67 -1.76
N ASN A 281 7.15 -11.57 -1.68
CA ASN A 281 7.28 -12.46 -0.54
C ASN A 281 7.72 -11.72 0.73
N ALA A 282 8.70 -10.82 0.62
CA ALA A 282 9.18 -9.98 1.72
C ALA A 282 8.08 -9.06 2.28
N LEU A 283 7.19 -8.56 1.42
CA LEU A 283 6.02 -7.76 1.79
C LEU A 283 5.11 -8.47 2.79
N LEU A 284 5.05 -9.81 2.72
CA LEU A 284 4.21 -10.66 3.57
C LEU A 284 4.98 -11.26 4.76
N GLU A 285 6.25 -10.87 4.97
CA GLU A 285 7.00 -11.29 6.15
C GLU A 285 6.41 -10.71 7.44
N PRO A 286 6.33 -11.50 8.52
CA PRO A 286 5.73 -11.04 9.77
C PRO A 286 6.34 -9.73 10.29
N ALA A 287 7.67 -9.59 10.24
CA ALA A 287 8.35 -8.40 10.71
C ALA A 287 8.00 -7.16 9.88
N ALA A 288 7.90 -7.29 8.55
CA ALA A 288 7.49 -6.22 7.66
C ALA A 288 6.06 -5.77 7.96
N GLN A 289 5.14 -6.72 8.11
CA GLN A 289 3.73 -6.47 8.42
C GLN A 289 3.55 -5.79 9.80
N GLN A 290 4.28 -6.26 10.82
CA GLN A 290 4.27 -5.67 12.16
C GLN A 290 4.87 -4.25 12.16
N GLY A 291 5.92 -4.00 11.38
CA GLY A 291 6.51 -2.68 11.21
C GLY A 291 5.53 -1.66 10.65
N PHE A 292 4.74 -2.04 9.64
CA PHE A 292 3.67 -1.18 9.11
C PHE A 292 2.54 -0.98 10.12
N ALA A 293 2.12 -2.02 10.83
CA ALA A 293 1.10 -1.91 11.87
C ALA A 293 1.52 -0.89 12.95
N ALA A 294 2.74 -1.00 13.44
CA ALA A 294 3.26 -0.15 14.51
C ALA A 294 3.38 1.34 14.11
N ASN A 295 3.67 1.62 12.84
CA ASN A 295 3.97 2.98 12.39
C ASN A 295 2.81 3.68 11.66
N MET A 296 1.90 2.92 11.02
CA MET A 296 0.79 3.48 10.25
C MET A 296 -0.59 3.07 10.77
N GLY A 297 -0.67 2.18 11.77
CA GLY A 297 -1.96 1.75 12.32
C GLY A 297 -2.77 0.85 11.39
N TYR A 298 -2.17 0.26 10.37
CA TYR A 298 -2.83 -0.72 9.50
C TYR A 298 -2.71 -2.13 10.04
N THR A 299 -3.76 -2.89 9.89
CA THR A 299 -3.76 -4.29 10.32
C THR A 299 -2.96 -5.16 9.33
N PRO A 300 -2.15 -6.11 9.84
CA PRO A 300 -1.45 -7.09 9.01
C PRO A 300 -2.40 -7.92 8.15
N THR A 301 -2.02 -8.17 6.90
CA THR A 301 -2.81 -8.97 5.96
C THR A 301 -2.53 -10.47 6.07
N VAL A 302 -1.59 -10.86 6.92
CA VAL A 302 -1.18 -12.24 7.14
C VAL A 302 -1.49 -12.72 8.56
N SER A 303 -1.87 -13.98 8.69
CA SER A 303 -2.29 -14.60 9.95
C SER A 303 -1.12 -14.91 10.91
N ASN A 304 0.10 -14.95 10.40
CA ASN A 304 1.31 -15.26 11.16
C ASN A 304 2.09 -14.01 11.65
N ALA A 305 1.49 -12.82 11.58
CA ALA A 305 2.03 -11.57 12.11
C ALA A 305 1.20 -11.07 13.31
N PRO A 306 1.19 -11.77 14.45
CA PRO A 306 0.41 -11.35 15.62
C PRO A 306 0.93 -10.02 16.15
N LEU A 307 0.00 -9.15 16.58
CA LEU A 307 0.32 -7.90 17.23
C LEU A 307 0.20 -8.05 18.74
N SER A 308 1.07 -7.37 19.49
CA SER A 308 1.09 -7.39 20.96
C SER A 308 1.39 -6.01 21.54
N GLY A 309 1.23 -5.87 22.86
CA GLY A 309 1.43 -4.63 23.57
C GLY A 309 0.52 -3.51 23.03
N LYS A 310 0.99 -2.26 23.11
CA LYS A 310 0.23 -1.06 22.72
C LYS A 310 -0.36 -1.16 21.31
N VAL A 311 0.43 -1.60 20.34
CA VAL A 311 -0.03 -1.73 18.94
C VAL A 311 -1.16 -2.76 18.82
N GLY A 312 -1.04 -3.90 19.51
CA GLY A 312 -2.10 -4.91 19.56
C GLY A 312 -3.39 -4.39 20.18
N GLU A 313 -3.30 -3.59 21.24
CA GLU A 313 -4.44 -2.96 21.90
C GLU A 313 -5.11 -1.90 21.02
N GLU A 314 -4.32 -1.03 20.38
CA GLU A 314 -4.80 0.04 19.50
C GLU A 314 -5.49 -0.47 18.23
N LEU A 315 -5.04 -1.61 17.70
CA LEU A 315 -5.58 -2.23 16.48
C LEU A 315 -6.59 -3.34 16.77
N ALA A 316 -6.84 -3.66 18.06
CA ALA A 316 -7.84 -4.61 18.44
C ALA A 316 -9.24 -4.12 18.03
N LEU A 317 -9.99 -5.02 17.38
CA LEU A 317 -11.40 -4.72 17.10
C LEU A 317 -12.21 -4.67 18.41
N PRO A 318 -13.16 -3.74 18.55
CA PRO A 318 -14.02 -3.65 19.71
C PRO A 318 -14.79 -4.94 19.99
N THR A 319 -15.21 -5.11 21.24
CA THR A 319 -16.13 -6.18 21.62
C THR A 319 -17.52 -5.59 21.91
N PRO A 320 -18.60 -6.07 21.27
CA PRO A 320 -18.63 -7.14 20.26
C PRO A 320 -17.92 -6.76 18.97
N ARG A 321 -17.37 -7.78 18.26
CA ARG A 321 -16.65 -7.55 17.00
C ARG A 321 -17.54 -6.84 15.97
N PRO A 322 -17.10 -5.71 15.41
CA PRO A 322 -17.88 -4.98 14.41
C PRO A 322 -17.99 -5.79 13.11
N LYS A 323 -19.08 -5.56 12.37
CA LYS A 323 -19.25 -6.12 11.03
C LYS A 323 -18.30 -5.40 10.07
N LEU A 324 -17.33 -6.14 9.51
CA LEU A 324 -16.49 -5.65 8.41
C LEU A 324 -17.10 -6.12 7.09
N VAL A 325 -17.31 -5.19 6.18
CA VAL A 325 -18.01 -5.43 4.91
C VAL A 325 -17.05 -5.21 3.75
N PRO A 326 -16.75 -6.24 2.95
CA PRO A 326 -15.97 -6.05 1.73
C PRO A 326 -16.77 -5.19 0.73
N ALA A 327 -16.08 -4.29 0.05
CA ALA A 327 -16.68 -3.57 -1.06
C ALA A 327 -16.80 -4.48 -2.29
N ASP A 328 -17.81 -4.26 -3.12
CA ASP A 328 -17.88 -4.89 -4.44
C ASP A 328 -16.97 -4.10 -5.41
N TYR A 329 -15.73 -4.58 -5.58
CA TYR A 329 -14.74 -3.91 -6.43
C TYR A 329 -15.14 -3.88 -7.90
N LYS A 330 -15.90 -4.87 -8.37
CA LYS A 330 -16.43 -4.89 -9.74
C LYS A 330 -17.42 -3.75 -9.91
N ALA A 331 -18.46 -3.71 -9.08
CA ALA A 331 -19.48 -2.68 -9.15
C ALA A 331 -18.89 -1.26 -8.98
N LEU A 332 -17.99 -1.07 -8.03
CA LEU A 332 -17.29 0.21 -7.84
C LEU A 332 -16.45 0.59 -9.06
N SER A 333 -15.71 -0.36 -9.63
CA SER A 333 -14.90 -0.14 -10.83
C SER A 333 -15.74 0.30 -12.02
N GLU A 334 -16.86 -0.37 -12.27
CA GLU A 334 -17.78 -0.08 -13.38
C GLU A 334 -18.48 1.27 -13.19
N ALA A 335 -18.85 1.61 -11.96
CA ALA A 335 -19.55 2.86 -11.64
C ALA A 335 -18.60 4.07 -11.50
N THR A 336 -17.30 3.86 -11.34
CA THR A 336 -16.33 4.94 -11.03
C THR A 336 -16.43 6.15 -12.00
N PRO A 337 -16.50 6.01 -13.34
CA PRO A 337 -16.59 7.17 -14.22
C PRO A 337 -17.83 8.02 -13.95
N GLU A 338 -18.99 7.39 -13.80
CA GLU A 338 -20.24 8.07 -13.51
C GLU A 338 -20.23 8.71 -12.11
N LEU A 339 -19.72 7.99 -11.12
CA LEU A 339 -19.62 8.50 -9.75
C LEU A 339 -18.68 9.71 -9.65
N ASN A 340 -17.56 9.72 -10.37
CA ASN A 340 -16.67 10.87 -10.45
C ASN A 340 -17.37 12.10 -11.03
N ASP A 341 -18.07 11.92 -12.16
CA ASP A 341 -18.82 13.00 -12.81
C ASP A 341 -19.90 13.56 -11.90
N TRP A 342 -20.65 12.65 -11.26
CA TRP A 342 -21.70 13.03 -10.32
C TRP A 342 -21.13 13.80 -9.12
N TRP A 343 -20.02 13.29 -8.53
CA TRP A 343 -19.35 13.89 -7.38
C TRP A 343 -18.87 15.30 -7.66
N LEU A 344 -18.19 15.50 -8.79
CA LEU A 344 -17.74 16.82 -9.21
C LEU A 344 -18.89 17.81 -9.37
N LYS A 345 -19.98 17.40 -10.01
CA LYS A 345 -21.11 18.29 -10.33
C LYS A 345 -22.01 18.59 -9.14
N ASN A 346 -22.21 17.64 -8.24
CA ASN A 346 -23.29 17.71 -7.25
C ASN A 346 -22.80 17.74 -5.81
N PHE A 347 -21.53 17.50 -5.57
CA PHE A 347 -20.99 17.44 -4.21
C PHE A 347 -19.77 18.35 -4.01
N GLN A 348 -18.86 18.42 -4.95
CA GLN A 348 -17.60 19.16 -4.78
C GLN A 348 -17.74 20.66 -5.13
N HIS A 349 -18.60 21.02 -6.07
CA HIS A 349 -18.77 22.39 -6.57
C HIS A 349 -20.15 23.01 -6.27
N SER A 350 -20.96 22.36 -5.48
CA SER A 350 -22.30 22.83 -5.10
C SER A 350 -22.29 23.67 -3.82
#